data_510570e621aab456ec0173fb7fc5cae9
#
_entry.id   510570e621aab456ec0173fb7fc5cae9
#
_cell.length_a   1.000
_cell.length_b   1.000
_cell.length_c   1.000
_cell.angle_alpha   90.00
_cell.angle_beta   90.00
_cell.angle_gamma   90.00
#
_symmetry.space_group_name_H-M   'P 1'
#
loop_
_entity.id
_entity.type
_entity.pdbx_description
1 polymer ?
#
loop_
_entity_poly.entity_id
_entity_poly.type
_entity_poly.pdbx_seq_one_letter_code
_entity_poly.pdbx_strand_id
1 'polypeptide(L)'
;MKLLTPSAGTPVSSLYLLKGLIFSFNKSTITFETTIKSYTNKKYCYFANSGTTAFYVILKALRRISKKTEVILPAYTAPSLILPIKKAGLKPVLCDISLKTFNMDIKSLNKCINENTLCIVPVHMFGLPIDMDAIMKIAQQYSTFVVEDAASSLGATINSQPTGVFGDVGFYSFNRGKNLSTLSGGCIVTDNEEIAKEIELEYTSLPKLGLNARLKIAARLIALAVAVRPLFYTILYKKISKLKHTTLHTDFDSFIYTNFQAGVGCALFGHASKIFNKRYDHGAFLFDMLKGLKGILLPKLLPHSVSVFNQFPILFGNEEFKEILYKKINETGIESTKLYPDPIHRVYNLGYDLDKDPFPNATYFSRRLLLIPTHPFMDIEKLSIIVKIIKDGLLSGMHVRYDT
;
A
#
# COMPACT_ATOMS: atom_id res chain seq x y z
N MET A 1 33.13 -3.79 -2.39
CA MET A 1 31.85 -4.38 -1.92
C MET A 1 30.72 -3.72 -2.70
N LYS A 2 29.91 -4.49 -3.42
CA LYS A 2 28.77 -3.97 -4.18
C LYS A 2 27.69 -3.49 -3.21
N LEU A 3 27.26 -2.23 -3.32
CA LEU A 3 26.20 -1.70 -2.46
C LEU A 3 24.85 -2.24 -2.89
N LEU A 4 24.10 -2.80 -1.95
CA LEU A 4 22.74 -3.28 -2.18
C LEU A 4 21.74 -2.14 -2.00
N THR A 5 20.73 -2.11 -2.88
CA THR A 5 19.62 -1.17 -2.78
C THR A 5 18.36 -1.97 -2.42
N PRO A 6 17.69 -1.65 -1.29
CA PRO A 6 16.51 -2.39 -0.84
C PRO A 6 15.32 -2.23 -1.80
N SER A 7 14.38 -3.16 -1.78
CA SER A 7 13.14 -3.09 -2.59
C SER A 7 12.18 -1.98 -2.16
N ALA A 8 12.33 -1.47 -0.94
CA ALA A 8 11.52 -0.38 -0.39
C ALA A 8 12.34 0.45 0.60
N GLY A 9 12.09 1.74 0.68
CA GLY A 9 12.79 2.61 1.61
C GLY A 9 12.19 4.02 1.67
N THR A 10 12.11 4.54 2.89
CA THR A 10 11.85 5.96 3.16
C THR A 10 13.12 6.55 3.76
N PRO A 11 13.66 7.64 3.21
CA PRO A 11 14.87 8.27 3.76
C PRO A 11 14.56 9.01 5.06
N VAL A 12 14.69 8.32 6.20
CA VAL A 12 14.59 8.95 7.53
C VAL A 12 15.98 9.45 7.93
N SER A 13 16.17 10.77 7.97
CA SER A 13 17.44 11.37 8.41
C SER A 13 17.53 11.44 9.93
N SER A 14 18.78 11.58 10.46
CA SER A 14 19.00 11.83 11.89
C SER A 14 18.30 13.10 12.39
N LEU A 15 18.21 14.12 11.52
CA LEU A 15 17.48 15.36 11.82
C LEU A 15 15.98 15.10 12.04
N TYR A 16 15.35 14.20 11.25
CA TYR A 16 13.93 13.86 11.44
C TYR A 16 13.70 13.08 12.73
N LEU A 17 14.64 12.20 13.09
CA LEU A 17 14.60 11.49 14.37
C LEU A 17 14.75 12.45 15.56
N LEU A 18 15.67 13.41 15.46
CA LEU A 18 15.83 14.44 16.49
C LEU A 18 14.58 15.33 16.61
N LYS A 19 14.03 15.80 15.50
CA LYS A 19 12.76 16.52 15.49
C LYS A 19 11.63 15.67 16.11
N GLY A 20 11.56 14.41 15.78
CA GLY A 20 10.60 13.47 16.39
C GLY A 20 10.76 13.38 17.90
N LEU A 21 11.99 13.36 18.41
CA LEU A 21 12.25 13.36 19.84
C LEU A 21 11.79 14.68 20.50
N ILE A 22 12.14 15.82 19.92
CA ILE A 22 11.72 17.15 20.41
C ILE A 22 10.19 17.28 20.40
N PHE A 23 9.56 16.92 19.31
CA PHE A 23 8.10 16.94 19.16
C PHE A 23 7.39 15.94 20.08
N SER A 24 8.03 14.85 20.51
CA SER A 24 7.39 13.87 21.39
C SER A 24 6.98 14.45 22.75
N PHE A 25 7.59 15.55 23.16
CA PHE A 25 7.24 16.29 24.38
C PHE A 25 6.10 17.31 24.16
N ASN A 26 5.77 17.68 22.92
CA ASN A 26 4.83 18.74 22.56
C ASN A 26 3.71 18.19 21.66
N LYS A 27 2.64 17.62 22.22
CA LYS A 27 1.37 17.27 21.50
C LYS A 27 1.53 16.97 19.98
N SER A 28 2.58 16.26 19.60
CA SER A 28 2.99 16.03 18.20
C SER A 28 1.95 15.27 17.37
N THR A 29 1.10 14.49 18.02
CA THR A 29 -0.02 13.83 17.36
C THR A 29 -1.01 14.87 16.80
N ILE A 30 -1.32 15.91 17.58
CA ILE A 30 -2.21 17.02 17.14
C ILE A 30 -1.60 17.76 15.96
N THR A 31 -0.28 18.04 16.00
CA THR A 31 0.41 18.73 14.91
C THR A 31 0.40 17.89 13.63
N PHE A 32 0.62 16.58 13.74
CA PHE A 32 0.58 15.69 12.57
C PHE A 32 -0.84 15.53 12.04
N GLU A 33 -1.83 15.47 12.94
CA GLU A 33 -3.26 15.49 12.59
C GLU A 33 -3.61 16.74 11.77
N THR A 34 -3.24 17.93 12.26
CA THR A 34 -3.45 19.19 11.52
C THR A 34 -2.76 19.18 10.16
N THR A 35 -1.54 18.62 10.08
CA THR A 35 -0.81 18.49 8.82
C THR A 35 -1.55 17.59 7.81
N ILE A 36 -2.05 16.43 8.25
CA ILE A 36 -2.81 15.52 7.38
C ILE A 36 -4.16 16.13 7.00
N LYS A 37 -4.87 16.77 7.93
CA LYS A 37 -6.11 17.51 7.64
C LYS A 37 -5.91 18.56 6.56
N SER A 38 -4.85 19.36 6.66
CA SER A 38 -4.51 20.37 5.64
C SER A 38 -4.18 19.73 4.29
N TYR A 39 -3.45 18.61 4.27
CA TYR A 39 -3.11 17.89 3.05
C TYR A 39 -4.33 17.28 2.37
N THR A 40 -5.22 16.68 3.14
CA THR A 40 -6.40 15.97 2.63
C THR A 40 -7.63 16.84 2.48
N ASN A 41 -7.59 18.06 3.04
CA ASN A 41 -8.74 18.97 3.19
C ASN A 41 -9.93 18.27 3.87
N LYS A 42 -9.67 17.38 4.87
CA LYS A 42 -10.69 16.67 5.63
C LYS A 42 -10.83 17.19 7.04
N LYS A 43 -12.06 17.21 7.57
CA LYS A 43 -12.38 17.73 8.92
C LYS A 43 -11.83 16.85 10.03
N TYR A 44 -11.90 15.52 9.86
CA TYR A 44 -11.54 14.55 10.90
C TYR A 44 -10.34 13.72 10.47
N CYS A 45 -9.43 13.49 11.42
CA CYS A 45 -8.25 12.66 11.24
C CYS A 45 -7.91 11.93 12.55
N TYR A 46 -7.67 10.64 12.50
CA TYR A 46 -7.34 9.80 13.66
C TYR A 46 -6.13 8.93 13.36
N PHE A 47 -5.19 8.82 14.32
CA PHE A 47 -3.97 8.05 14.14
C PHE A 47 -3.98 6.76 14.94
N ALA A 48 -3.80 5.61 14.27
CA ALA A 48 -3.65 4.30 14.85
C ALA A 48 -2.23 3.74 14.62
N ASN A 49 -1.86 2.70 15.36
CA ASN A 49 -0.54 2.06 15.24
C ASN A 49 -0.24 1.40 13.90
N SER A 50 -1.27 1.18 13.07
CA SER A 50 -1.11 0.58 11.74
C SER A 50 -2.30 0.92 10.83
N GLY A 51 -2.10 0.78 9.50
CA GLY A 51 -3.21 0.86 8.54
C GLY A 51 -4.26 -0.24 8.78
N THR A 52 -3.85 -1.41 9.25
CA THR A 52 -4.75 -2.52 9.61
C THR A 52 -5.67 -2.13 10.77
N THR A 53 -5.12 -1.46 11.81
CA THR A 53 -5.92 -0.95 12.93
C THR A 53 -6.82 0.21 12.49
N ALA A 54 -6.33 1.11 11.64
CA ALA A 54 -7.14 2.18 11.07
C ALA A 54 -8.36 1.59 10.33
N PHE A 55 -8.14 0.61 9.47
CA PHE A 55 -9.22 -0.08 8.77
C PHE A 55 -10.18 -0.82 9.73
N TYR A 56 -9.66 -1.47 10.75
CA TYR A 56 -10.49 -2.12 11.78
C TYR A 56 -11.41 -1.14 12.51
N VAL A 57 -10.89 0.01 12.90
CA VAL A 57 -11.67 1.08 13.57
C VAL A 57 -12.77 1.58 12.64
N ILE A 58 -12.48 1.80 11.36
CA ILE A 58 -13.48 2.16 10.35
C ILE A 58 -14.60 1.11 10.27
N LEU A 59 -14.23 -0.17 10.12
CA LEU A 59 -15.21 -1.25 10.00
C LEU A 59 -16.11 -1.38 11.23
N LYS A 60 -15.55 -1.20 12.42
CA LYS A 60 -16.31 -1.19 13.67
C LYS A 60 -17.29 -0.02 13.72
N ALA A 61 -16.87 1.16 13.29
CA ALA A 61 -17.71 2.35 13.19
C ALA A 61 -18.88 2.14 12.20
N LEU A 62 -18.59 1.68 10.99
CA LEU A 62 -19.60 1.44 9.97
C LEU A 62 -20.62 0.36 10.41
N ARG A 63 -20.17 -0.66 11.14
CA ARG A 63 -21.06 -1.70 11.66
C ARG A 63 -22.05 -1.18 12.72
N ARG A 64 -21.76 -0.06 13.40
CA ARG A 64 -22.72 0.59 14.30
C ARG A 64 -23.79 1.38 13.55
N ILE A 65 -23.42 1.92 12.39
CA ILE A 65 -24.31 2.73 11.54
C ILE A 65 -25.24 1.81 10.71
N SER A 66 -24.74 0.64 10.26
CA SER A 66 -25.47 -0.23 9.36
C SER A 66 -25.47 -1.68 9.81
N LYS A 67 -26.58 -2.40 9.52
CA LYS A 67 -26.72 -3.84 9.78
C LYS A 67 -26.14 -4.73 8.67
N LYS A 68 -25.70 -4.14 7.55
CA LYS A 68 -25.06 -4.86 6.44
C LYS A 68 -23.76 -5.50 6.91
N THR A 69 -23.37 -6.62 6.33
CA THR A 69 -22.28 -7.45 6.89
C THR A 69 -21.17 -7.80 5.91
N GLU A 70 -21.30 -7.50 4.61
CA GLU A 70 -20.32 -7.87 3.61
C GLU A 70 -19.38 -6.71 3.28
N VAL A 71 -18.09 -7.02 3.12
CA VAL A 71 -17.04 -6.07 2.76
C VAL A 71 -16.39 -6.55 1.47
N ILE A 72 -16.54 -5.77 0.40
CA ILE A 72 -15.96 -6.08 -0.91
C ILE A 72 -14.57 -5.50 -1.01
N LEU A 73 -13.57 -6.33 -1.40
CA LEU A 73 -12.19 -5.93 -1.63
C LEU A 73 -11.59 -6.69 -2.82
N PRO A 74 -10.49 -6.17 -3.45
CA PRO A 74 -9.84 -6.86 -4.56
C PRO A 74 -9.30 -8.23 -4.14
N ALA A 75 -9.41 -9.24 -5.00
CA ALA A 75 -8.85 -10.57 -4.78
C ALA A 75 -7.31 -10.56 -4.75
N TYR A 76 -6.67 -9.56 -5.35
CA TYR A 76 -5.23 -9.29 -5.22
C TYR A 76 -5.01 -7.94 -4.51
N THR A 77 -4.76 -8.00 -3.24
CA THR A 77 -4.34 -6.88 -2.37
C THR A 77 -3.63 -7.42 -1.13
N ALA A 78 -3.34 -6.56 -0.16
CA ALA A 78 -2.70 -6.96 1.08
C ALA A 78 -3.54 -8.00 1.84
N PRO A 79 -3.04 -9.24 2.03
CA PRO A 79 -3.79 -10.29 2.74
C PRO A 79 -4.16 -9.88 4.17
N SER A 80 -3.41 -8.95 4.77
CA SER A 80 -3.68 -8.42 6.13
C SER A 80 -5.02 -7.68 6.25
N LEU A 81 -5.69 -7.31 5.15
CA LEU A 81 -7.02 -6.69 5.19
C LEU A 81 -8.13 -7.67 5.60
N ILE A 82 -7.91 -8.97 5.46
CA ILE A 82 -8.89 -9.99 5.87
C ILE A 82 -9.07 -10.06 7.39
N LEU A 83 -7.98 -9.85 8.14
CA LEU A 83 -8.01 -9.95 9.60
C LEU A 83 -8.95 -8.91 10.26
N PRO A 84 -8.86 -7.60 9.94
CA PRO A 84 -9.77 -6.61 10.52
C PRO A 84 -11.23 -6.85 10.13
N ILE A 85 -11.51 -7.36 8.91
CA ILE A 85 -12.87 -7.70 8.48
C ILE A 85 -13.44 -8.81 9.36
N LYS A 86 -12.70 -9.93 9.50
CA LYS A 86 -13.11 -11.05 10.36
C LYS A 86 -13.21 -10.64 11.83
N LYS A 87 -12.26 -9.88 12.35
CA LYS A 87 -12.24 -9.39 13.74
C LYS A 87 -13.41 -8.43 14.04
N ALA A 88 -13.87 -7.66 13.05
CA ALA A 88 -15.08 -6.86 13.15
C ALA A 88 -16.38 -7.68 13.06
N GLY A 89 -16.31 -8.99 12.83
CA GLY A 89 -17.46 -9.87 12.64
C GLY A 89 -18.16 -9.67 11.31
N LEU A 90 -17.40 -9.24 10.28
CA LEU A 90 -17.87 -9.01 8.92
C LEU A 90 -17.39 -10.12 7.98
N LYS A 91 -18.06 -10.27 6.85
CA LYS A 91 -17.74 -11.27 5.82
C LYS A 91 -16.98 -10.61 4.67
N PRO A 92 -15.72 -11.02 4.38
CA PRO A 92 -15.01 -10.56 3.19
C PRO A 92 -15.64 -11.18 1.94
N VAL A 93 -15.88 -10.36 0.93
CA VAL A 93 -16.30 -10.74 -0.42
C VAL A 93 -15.23 -10.24 -1.39
N LEU A 94 -14.70 -11.13 -2.22
CA LEU A 94 -13.64 -10.77 -3.14
C LEU A 94 -14.20 -10.36 -4.50
N CYS A 95 -13.53 -9.38 -5.10
CA CYS A 95 -13.78 -8.88 -6.45
C CYS A 95 -12.51 -9.08 -7.28
N ASP A 96 -12.61 -9.62 -8.50
CA ASP A 96 -11.44 -9.80 -9.35
C ASP A 96 -10.82 -8.46 -9.75
N ILE A 97 -9.59 -8.49 -10.23
CA ILE A 97 -8.86 -7.31 -10.68
C ILE A 97 -8.85 -7.19 -12.20
N SER A 98 -8.62 -5.98 -12.68
CA SER A 98 -8.39 -5.71 -14.09
C SER A 98 -6.91 -5.82 -14.43
N LEU A 99 -6.54 -6.70 -15.37
CA LEU A 99 -5.18 -6.76 -15.92
C LEU A 99 -4.80 -5.51 -16.71
N LYS A 100 -5.75 -4.61 -17.01
CA LYS A 100 -5.47 -3.33 -17.67
C LYS A 100 -5.03 -2.26 -16.68
N THR A 101 -5.66 -2.17 -15.53
CA THR A 101 -5.41 -1.11 -14.54
C THR A 101 -4.65 -1.58 -13.31
N PHE A 102 -4.53 -2.90 -13.10
CA PHE A 102 -3.94 -3.55 -11.93
C PHE A 102 -4.69 -3.24 -10.63
N ASN A 103 -5.92 -2.77 -10.75
CA ASN A 103 -6.82 -2.43 -9.65
C ASN A 103 -8.12 -3.22 -9.75
N MET A 104 -9.06 -3.02 -8.82
CA MET A 104 -10.39 -3.64 -8.79
C MET A 104 -11.08 -3.53 -10.15
N ASP A 105 -11.63 -4.63 -10.67
CA ASP A 105 -12.38 -4.64 -11.92
C ASP A 105 -13.84 -4.23 -11.70
N ILE A 106 -14.26 -3.16 -12.36
CA ILE A 106 -15.60 -2.59 -12.22
C ILE A 106 -16.71 -3.59 -12.65
N LYS A 107 -16.43 -4.42 -13.67
CA LYS A 107 -17.39 -5.43 -14.10
C LYS A 107 -17.54 -6.55 -13.06
N SER A 108 -16.44 -6.93 -12.43
CA SER A 108 -16.45 -7.90 -11.33
C SER A 108 -17.12 -7.32 -10.09
N LEU A 109 -16.90 -6.03 -9.77
CA LEU A 109 -17.58 -5.34 -8.67
C LEU A 109 -19.11 -5.38 -8.85
N ASN A 110 -19.63 -5.07 -10.03
CA ASN A 110 -21.07 -5.14 -10.32
C ASN A 110 -21.68 -6.54 -10.17
N LYS A 111 -20.87 -7.61 -10.25
CA LYS A 111 -21.34 -8.98 -10.06
C LYS A 111 -21.39 -9.41 -8.60
N CYS A 112 -20.56 -8.83 -7.74
CA CYS A 112 -20.47 -9.26 -6.34
C CYS A 112 -21.16 -8.31 -5.35
N ILE A 113 -21.46 -7.06 -5.75
CA ILE A 113 -22.20 -6.13 -4.89
C ILE A 113 -23.66 -6.52 -4.76
N ASN A 114 -24.22 -6.37 -3.57
CA ASN A 114 -25.61 -6.68 -3.26
C ASN A 114 -26.13 -5.85 -2.07
N GLU A 115 -27.40 -6.00 -1.72
CA GLU A 115 -28.05 -5.24 -0.64
C GLU A 115 -27.44 -5.45 0.76
N ASN A 116 -26.66 -6.54 0.96
CA ASN A 116 -25.97 -6.82 2.22
C ASN A 116 -24.54 -6.27 2.25
N THR A 117 -24.10 -5.60 1.18
CA THR A 117 -22.78 -5.00 1.12
C THR A 117 -22.69 -3.78 2.02
N LEU A 118 -21.91 -3.88 3.11
CA LEU A 118 -21.64 -2.78 4.04
C LEU A 118 -20.76 -1.72 3.41
N CYS A 119 -19.62 -2.17 2.84
CA CYS A 119 -18.71 -1.24 2.16
C CYS A 119 -17.92 -1.91 1.03
N ILE A 120 -17.51 -1.08 0.08
CA ILE A 120 -16.52 -1.38 -0.95
C ILE A 120 -15.19 -0.81 -0.49
N VAL A 121 -14.10 -1.57 -0.65
CA VAL A 121 -12.73 -1.14 -0.32
C VAL A 121 -11.90 -1.06 -1.62
N PRO A 122 -12.01 0.04 -2.39
CA PRO A 122 -11.11 0.29 -3.49
C PRO A 122 -9.69 0.51 -2.96
N VAL A 123 -8.71 -0.14 -3.60
CA VAL A 123 -7.30 -0.05 -3.22
C VAL A 123 -6.53 0.65 -4.32
N HIS A 124 -5.82 1.73 -4.00
CA HIS A 124 -4.88 2.38 -4.91
C HIS A 124 -3.56 1.60 -4.93
N MET A 125 -3.60 0.42 -5.56
CA MET A 125 -2.48 -0.53 -5.51
C MET A 125 -1.22 0.05 -6.17
N PHE A 126 -0.06 -0.17 -5.57
CA PHE A 126 1.25 0.33 -6.04
C PHE A 126 1.37 1.86 -6.13
N GLY A 127 0.42 2.61 -5.58
CA GLY A 127 0.33 4.07 -5.75
C GLY A 127 -0.30 4.49 -7.07
N LEU A 128 -1.05 3.59 -7.71
CA LEU A 128 -1.83 3.84 -8.93
C LEU A 128 -3.27 4.21 -8.55
N PRO A 129 -3.73 5.42 -8.86
CA PRO A 129 -5.12 5.80 -8.63
C PRO A 129 -6.10 4.91 -9.38
N ILE A 130 -7.18 4.51 -8.70
CA ILE A 130 -8.33 3.80 -9.29
C ILE A 130 -9.42 4.80 -9.68
N ASP A 131 -10.29 4.43 -10.61
CA ASP A 131 -11.45 5.23 -11.01
C ASP A 131 -12.49 5.27 -9.86
N MET A 132 -12.36 6.30 -9.02
CA MET A 132 -13.25 6.50 -7.87
C MET A 132 -14.65 6.92 -8.30
N ASP A 133 -14.81 7.65 -9.40
CA ASP A 133 -16.12 8.09 -9.90
C ASP A 133 -17.00 6.88 -10.27
N ALA A 134 -16.40 5.89 -10.94
CA ALA A 134 -17.11 4.67 -11.29
C ALA A 134 -17.53 3.88 -10.03
N ILE A 135 -16.66 3.81 -9.02
CA ILE A 135 -16.94 3.09 -7.76
C ILE A 135 -18.02 3.82 -6.94
N MET A 136 -17.92 5.14 -6.81
CA MET A 136 -18.91 5.94 -6.07
C MET A 136 -20.31 5.84 -6.69
N LYS A 137 -20.42 5.83 -8.03
CA LYS A 137 -21.71 5.63 -8.72
C LYS A 137 -22.34 4.29 -8.39
N ILE A 138 -21.54 3.21 -8.36
CA ILE A 138 -22.03 1.88 -8.00
C ILE A 138 -22.44 1.84 -6.52
N ALA A 139 -21.59 2.36 -5.63
CA ALA A 139 -21.87 2.39 -4.19
C ALA A 139 -23.17 3.12 -3.86
N GLN A 140 -23.45 4.23 -4.55
CA GLN A 140 -24.68 5.00 -4.38
C GLN A 140 -25.94 4.19 -4.74
N GLN A 141 -25.90 3.36 -5.79
CA GLN A 141 -27.03 2.53 -6.21
C GLN A 141 -27.46 1.51 -5.14
N TYR A 142 -26.51 1.06 -4.32
CA TYR A 142 -26.74 0.06 -3.27
C TYR A 142 -26.73 0.67 -1.85
N SER A 143 -26.67 1.98 -1.72
CA SER A 143 -26.51 2.67 -0.41
C SER A 143 -25.42 2.01 0.42
N THR A 144 -24.24 1.86 -0.18
CA THR A 144 -23.07 1.15 0.35
C THR A 144 -21.96 2.15 0.59
N PHE A 145 -21.26 2.07 1.73
CA PHE A 145 -20.12 2.93 2.04
C PHE A 145 -18.92 2.60 1.15
N VAL A 146 -18.07 3.61 0.91
CA VAL A 146 -16.78 3.45 0.24
C VAL A 146 -15.66 3.78 1.22
N VAL A 147 -14.85 2.76 1.54
CA VAL A 147 -13.65 2.88 2.40
C VAL A 147 -12.42 2.87 1.51
N GLU A 148 -11.86 4.04 1.25
CA GLU A 148 -10.77 4.22 0.31
C GLU A 148 -9.42 3.81 0.91
N ASP A 149 -8.82 2.70 0.40
CA ASP A 149 -7.48 2.27 0.81
C ASP A 149 -6.40 3.03 0.05
N ALA A 150 -5.90 4.09 0.66
CA ALA A 150 -4.79 4.89 0.18
C ALA A 150 -3.44 4.52 0.85
N ALA A 151 -3.34 3.34 1.46
CA ALA A 151 -2.15 2.90 2.20
C ALA A 151 -0.88 2.84 1.34
N SER A 152 -0.98 2.72 0.03
CA SER A 152 0.16 2.69 -0.90
C SER A 152 0.25 3.93 -1.79
N SER A 153 -0.70 4.87 -1.69
CA SER A 153 -0.86 5.98 -2.64
C SER A 153 -0.72 7.37 -2.02
N LEU A 154 -0.25 7.49 -0.78
CA LEU A 154 0.04 8.81 -0.20
C LEU A 154 1.00 9.59 -1.13
N GLY A 155 0.56 10.74 -1.63
CA GLY A 155 1.24 11.53 -2.66
C GLY A 155 0.69 11.37 -4.07
N ALA A 156 -0.18 10.39 -4.33
CA ALA A 156 -0.90 10.27 -5.58
C ALA A 156 -2.16 11.18 -5.59
N THR A 157 -2.58 11.60 -6.78
CA THR A 157 -3.74 12.51 -6.93
C THR A 157 -4.65 12.09 -8.08
N ILE A 158 -5.92 12.48 -8.00
CA ILE A 158 -6.91 12.46 -9.07
C ILE A 158 -7.48 13.88 -9.17
N ASN A 159 -7.47 14.51 -10.34
CA ASN A 159 -7.91 15.90 -10.52
C ASN A 159 -7.28 16.85 -9.49
N SER A 160 -5.98 16.70 -9.21
CA SER A 160 -5.20 17.46 -8.22
C SER A 160 -5.61 17.25 -6.76
N GLN A 161 -6.57 16.39 -6.46
CA GLN A 161 -6.94 16.03 -5.08
C GLN A 161 -6.20 14.74 -4.67
N PRO A 162 -5.70 14.62 -3.44
CA PRO A 162 -5.00 13.43 -2.98
C PRO A 162 -5.93 12.20 -2.97
N THR A 163 -5.40 11.03 -3.30
CA THR A 163 -6.10 9.77 -3.06
C THR A 163 -6.36 9.59 -1.56
N GLY A 164 -7.46 8.92 -1.20
CA GLY A 164 -7.90 8.75 0.20
C GLY A 164 -8.98 9.73 0.64
N VAL A 165 -9.47 10.60 -0.28
CA VAL A 165 -10.45 11.66 0.06
C VAL A 165 -11.77 11.55 -0.71
N PHE A 166 -11.88 10.61 -1.64
CA PHE A 166 -13.05 10.48 -2.54
C PHE A 166 -14.16 9.61 -1.96
N GLY A 167 -13.83 8.63 -1.12
CA GLY A 167 -14.80 7.78 -0.43
C GLY A 167 -15.44 8.48 0.77
N ASP A 168 -16.37 7.77 1.42
CA ASP A 168 -16.99 8.22 2.68
C ASP A 168 -15.95 8.36 3.79
N VAL A 169 -14.96 7.49 3.77
CA VAL A 169 -13.80 7.49 4.67
C VAL A 169 -12.59 6.92 3.95
N GLY A 170 -11.41 7.48 4.19
CA GLY A 170 -10.15 6.97 3.66
C GLY A 170 -9.15 6.64 4.76
N PHE A 171 -8.19 5.77 4.45
CA PHE A 171 -7.09 5.52 5.36
C PHE A 171 -5.74 5.40 4.65
N TYR A 172 -4.69 5.81 5.37
CA TYR A 172 -3.30 5.72 4.95
C TYR A 172 -2.50 4.81 5.87
N SER A 173 -1.32 4.38 5.41
CA SER A 173 -0.38 3.59 6.19
C SER A 173 1.01 4.21 6.20
N PHE A 174 1.64 4.21 7.37
CA PHE A 174 3.04 4.61 7.58
C PHE A 174 3.94 3.43 7.92
N ASN A 175 3.54 2.22 7.51
CA ASN A 175 4.30 1.00 7.72
C ASN A 175 5.59 1.01 6.87
N ARG A 176 6.52 0.10 7.19
CA ARG A 176 7.72 -0.16 6.38
C ARG A 176 7.32 -0.41 4.93
N GLY A 177 8.05 0.18 4.00
CA GLY A 177 7.79 0.03 2.57
C GLY A 177 6.72 0.95 1.99
N LYS A 178 6.06 1.80 2.81
CA LYS A 178 5.15 2.83 2.32
C LYS A 178 5.91 4.10 1.91
N ASN A 179 5.21 5.01 1.24
CA ASN A 179 5.82 6.24 0.67
C ASN A 179 6.46 7.11 1.75
N LEU A 180 5.79 7.26 2.87
CA LEU A 180 6.36 7.76 4.12
C LEU A 180 6.24 6.66 5.18
N SER A 181 7.34 6.41 5.91
CA SER A 181 7.35 5.36 6.92
C SER A 181 7.85 5.89 8.26
N THR A 182 7.08 5.60 9.29
CA THR A 182 7.45 5.80 10.71
C THR A 182 7.54 4.45 11.43
N LEU A 183 8.02 3.40 10.73
CA LEU A 183 8.10 1.99 11.13
C LEU A 183 6.73 1.29 11.03
N SER A 184 5.71 1.85 11.63
CA SER A 184 4.32 1.44 11.61
C SER A 184 3.45 2.69 11.75
N GLY A 185 2.16 2.55 11.56
CA GLY A 185 1.20 3.64 11.70
C GLY A 185 0.15 3.61 10.60
N GLY A 186 -0.98 4.22 10.88
CA GLY A 186 -2.03 4.49 9.95
C GLY A 186 -2.81 5.73 10.38
N CYS A 187 -3.49 6.38 9.46
CA CYS A 187 -4.45 7.40 9.81
C CYS A 187 -5.73 7.25 9.01
N ILE A 188 -6.82 7.68 9.61
CA ILE A 188 -8.18 7.71 9.06
C ILE A 188 -8.50 9.16 8.77
N VAL A 189 -9.15 9.42 7.64
CA VAL A 189 -9.63 10.75 7.28
C VAL A 189 -11.06 10.68 6.75
N THR A 190 -11.92 11.64 7.17
CA THR A 190 -13.30 11.74 6.70
C THR A 190 -13.87 13.14 6.92
N ASP A 191 -14.90 13.50 6.15
CA ASP A 191 -15.77 14.67 6.41
C ASP A 191 -17.13 14.24 6.96
N ASN A 192 -17.46 12.95 6.92
CA ASN A 192 -18.74 12.44 7.37
C ASN A 192 -18.80 12.46 8.90
N GLU A 193 -19.66 13.29 9.45
CA GLU A 193 -19.79 13.51 10.90
C GLU A 193 -20.31 12.29 11.64
N GLU A 194 -21.22 11.53 11.04
CA GLU A 194 -21.76 10.30 11.62
C GLU A 194 -20.67 9.24 11.74
N ILE A 195 -19.92 9.01 10.65
CA ILE A 195 -18.79 8.09 10.65
C ILE A 195 -17.70 8.54 11.64
N ALA A 196 -17.39 9.84 11.67
CA ALA A 196 -16.38 10.40 12.58
C ALA A 196 -16.74 10.17 14.05
N LYS A 197 -18.02 10.38 14.41
CA LYS A 197 -18.52 10.13 15.77
C LYS A 197 -18.34 8.67 16.20
N GLU A 198 -18.69 7.72 15.34
CA GLU A 198 -18.53 6.30 15.64
C GLU A 198 -17.04 5.88 15.65
N ILE A 199 -16.20 6.48 14.79
CA ILE A 199 -14.74 6.32 14.83
C ILE A 199 -14.17 6.83 16.16
N GLU A 200 -14.60 7.98 16.64
CA GLU A 200 -14.13 8.56 17.91
C GLU A 200 -14.41 7.62 19.10
N LEU A 201 -15.59 6.99 19.13
CA LEU A 201 -15.93 5.99 20.16
C LEU A 201 -14.98 4.77 20.12
N GLU A 202 -14.72 4.23 18.96
CA GLU A 202 -13.78 3.10 18.81
C GLU A 202 -12.33 3.52 19.07
N TYR A 203 -11.94 4.71 18.60
CA TYR A 203 -10.58 5.24 18.75
C TYR A 203 -10.23 5.51 20.21
N THR A 204 -11.13 6.10 20.98
CA THR A 204 -10.92 6.39 22.42
C THR A 204 -10.82 5.11 23.25
N SER A 205 -11.40 4.01 22.78
CA SER A 205 -11.29 2.69 23.42
C SER A 205 -9.94 2.00 23.20
N LEU A 206 -9.13 2.48 22.21
CA LEU A 206 -7.84 1.88 21.92
C LEU A 206 -6.85 2.05 23.09
N PRO A 207 -6.09 1.02 23.46
CA PRO A 207 -5.12 1.11 24.53
C PRO A 207 -3.97 2.06 24.20
N LYS A 208 -3.48 2.77 25.20
CA LYS A 208 -2.25 3.56 25.14
C LYS A 208 -1.08 2.70 25.58
N LEU A 209 0.02 2.71 24.84
CA LEU A 209 1.21 1.98 25.19
C LEU A 209 1.90 2.54 26.43
N GLY A 210 2.38 1.65 27.30
CA GLY A 210 3.26 1.98 28.40
C GLY A 210 4.64 2.48 27.92
N LEU A 211 5.41 3.11 28.80
CA LEU A 211 6.70 3.74 28.48
C LEU A 211 7.68 2.78 27.81
N ASN A 212 7.85 1.57 28.34
CA ASN A 212 8.77 0.57 27.78
C ASN A 212 8.44 0.18 26.34
N ALA A 213 7.14 0.02 26.01
CA ALA A 213 6.71 -0.29 24.66
C ALA A 213 6.95 0.90 23.70
N ARG A 214 6.73 2.14 24.14
CA ARG A 214 7.03 3.36 23.38
C ARG A 214 8.52 3.47 23.10
N LEU A 215 9.40 3.24 24.09
CA LEU A 215 10.85 3.24 23.91
C LEU A 215 11.30 2.15 22.92
N LYS A 216 10.69 0.98 22.97
CA LYS A 216 10.94 -0.11 22.02
C LYS A 216 10.60 0.27 20.57
N ILE A 217 9.48 0.96 20.37
CA ILE A 217 9.09 1.48 19.04
C ILE A 217 10.09 2.55 18.57
N ALA A 218 10.48 3.48 19.44
CA ALA A 218 11.46 4.51 19.11
C ALA A 218 12.81 3.89 18.70
N ALA A 219 13.32 2.93 19.48
CA ALA A 219 14.56 2.23 19.16
C ALA A 219 14.48 1.48 17.82
N ARG A 220 13.35 0.80 17.54
CA ARG A 220 13.13 0.12 16.26
C ARG A 220 13.04 1.08 15.08
N LEU A 221 12.44 2.27 15.26
CA LEU A 221 12.37 3.29 14.22
C LEU A 221 13.77 3.86 13.91
N ILE A 222 14.58 4.11 14.93
CA ILE A 222 15.99 4.53 14.77
C ILE A 222 16.78 3.45 14.04
N ALA A 223 16.65 2.19 14.44
CA ALA A 223 17.29 1.06 13.78
C ALA A 223 16.88 0.93 12.31
N LEU A 224 15.59 1.12 11.99
CA LEU A 224 15.10 1.11 10.62
C LEU A 224 15.72 2.25 9.79
N ALA A 225 15.78 3.47 10.34
CA ALA A 225 16.34 4.63 9.67
C ALA A 225 17.82 4.44 9.28
N VAL A 226 18.55 3.65 10.05
CA VAL A 226 19.93 3.25 9.73
C VAL A 226 19.95 2.09 8.74
N ALA A 227 19.15 1.04 8.99
CA ALA A 227 19.16 -0.20 8.22
C ALA A 227 18.73 -0.05 6.74
N VAL A 228 17.90 0.95 6.40
CA VAL A 228 17.48 1.19 5.00
C VAL A 228 18.52 1.92 4.15
N ARG A 229 19.59 2.46 4.75
CA ARG A 229 20.67 3.12 4.00
C ARG A 229 21.51 2.06 3.27
N PRO A 230 21.84 2.25 1.98
CA PRO A 230 22.49 1.20 1.17
C PRO A 230 23.72 0.56 1.81
N LEU A 231 24.60 1.34 2.48
CA LEU A 231 25.78 0.80 3.17
C LEU A 231 25.39 -0.16 4.30
N PHE A 232 24.57 0.29 5.24
CA PHE A 232 24.12 -0.53 6.38
C PHE A 232 23.24 -1.68 5.93
N TYR A 233 22.38 -1.44 4.93
CA TYR A 233 21.58 -2.47 4.31
C TYR A 233 22.46 -3.61 3.77
N THR A 234 23.55 -3.28 3.08
CA THR A 234 24.49 -4.25 2.55
C THR A 234 25.14 -5.09 3.66
N ILE A 235 25.60 -4.44 4.71
CA ILE A 235 26.24 -5.10 5.87
C ILE A 235 25.25 -6.02 6.59
N LEU A 236 24.00 -5.56 6.77
CA LEU A 236 22.98 -6.26 7.52
C LEU A 236 22.12 -7.21 6.65
N TYR A 237 22.38 -7.31 5.36
CA TYR A 237 21.53 -8.01 4.40
C TYR A 237 21.18 -9.45 4.80
N LYS A 238 22.16 -10.24 5.24
CA LYS A 238 21.95 -11.63 5.67
C LYS A 238 20.95 -11.75 6.84
N LYS A 239 20.90 -10.75 7.73
CA LYS A 239 19.93 -10.70 8.84
C LYS A 239 18.58 -10.18 8.38
N ILE A 240 18.58 -9.12 7.57
CA ILE A 240 17.35 -8.48 7.07
C ILE A 240 16.58 -9.41 6.12
N SER A 241 17.27 -10.14 5.24
CA SER A 241 16.65 -11.06 4.28
C SER A 241 15.84 -12.16 4.96
N LYS A 242 16.30 -12.67 6.11
CA LYS A 242 15.56 -13.66 6.92
C LYS A 242 14.26 -13.10 7.53
N LEU A 243 14.16 -11.77 7.71
CA LEU A 243 13.00 -11.08 8.29
C LEU A 243 11.99 -10.62 7.23
N LYS A 244 12.28 -10.82 5.94
CA LYS A 244 11.47 -10.31 4.82
C LYS A 244 10.33 -11.24 4.40
N HIS A 245 10.31 -12.47 4.87
CA HIS A 245 9.20 -13.35 4.55
C HIS A 245 7.92 -12.78 5.14
N THR A 246 6.95 -12.50 4.26
CA THR A 246 5.61 -12.09 4.67
C THR A 246 4.98 -13.30 5.38
N THR A 247 5.10 -13.32 6.70
CA THR A 247 4.38 -14.30 7.51
C THR A 247 2.92 -13.91 7.54
N LEU A 248 2.06 -14.88 7.28
CA LEU A 248 0.63 -14.68 7.44
C LEU A 248 0.35 -14.44 8.92
N HIS A 249 -0.03 -13.22 9.26
CA HIS A 249 -0.43 -12.91 10.62
C HIS A 249 -1.82 -13.51 10.88
N THR A 250 -2.01 -14.08 12.05
CA THR A 250 -3.31 -14.62 12.52
C THR A 250 -4.08 -13.61 13.37
N ASP A 251 -3.40 -12.59 13.89
CA ASP A 251 -3.96 -11.47 14.67
C ASP A 251 -3.11 -10.21 14.49
N PHE A 252 -3.58 -9.09 14.99
CA PHE A 252 -2.88 -7.81 14.99
C PHE A 252 -3.17 -7.03 16.27
N ASP A 253 -2.16 -6.33 16.75
CA ASP A 253 -2.27 -5.43 17.88
C ASP A 253 -2.94 -4.11 17.47
N SER A 254 -3.84 -3.61 18.32
CA SER A 254 -4.51 -2.33 18.13
C SER A 254 -4.21 -1.39 19.28
N PHE A 255 -3.57 -0.25 19.02
CA PHE A 255 -3.28 0.79 19.99
C PHE A 255 -3.12 2.15 19.34
N ILE A 256 -3.14 3.21 20.16
CA ILE A 256 -2.98 4.58 19.70
C ILE A 256 -1.55 4.82 19.23
N TYR A 257 -1.40 5.57 18.14
CA TYR A 257 -0.11 5.99 17.58
C TYR A 257 0.75 6.76 18.59
N THR A 258 2.06 6.56 18.58
CA THR A 258 2.93 7.21 19.57
C THR A 258 3.32 8.63 19.17
N ASN A 259 3.48 9.52 20.16
CA ASN A 259 3.92 10.89 19.90
C ASN A 259 5.28 10.97 19.20
N PHE A 260 6.21 10.06 19.49
CA PHE A 260 7.51 10.01 18.81
C PHE A 260 7.34 9.71 17.31
N GLN A 261 6.52 8.72 16.96
CA GLN A 261 6.23 8.40 15.55
C GLN A 261 5.53 9.58 14.86
N ALA A 262 4.59 10.24 15.54
CA ALA A 262 3.91 11.42 15.02
C ALA A 262 4.88 12.57 14.75
N GLY A 263 5.82 12.83 15.67
CA GLY A 263 6.86 13.85 15.48
C GLY A 263 7.79 13.56 14.31
N VAL A 264 8.21 12.30 14.13
CA VAL A 264 8.96 11.86 12.94
C VAL A 264 8.09 11.99 11.69
N GLY A 265 6.81 11.64 11.77
CA GLY A 265 5.84 11.79 10.68
C GLY A 265 5.71 13.23 10.21
N CYS A 266 5.55 14.20 11.13
CA CYS A 266 5.54 15.64 10.83
C CYS A 266 6.82 16.07 10.10
N ALA A 267 7.97 15.66 10.61
CA ALA A 267 9.26 16.03 10.03
C ALA A 267 9.45 15.46 8.62
N LEU A 268 9.00 14.22 8.39
CA LEU A 268 8.99 13.59 7.07
C LEU A 268 8.02 14.28 6.13
N PHE A 269 6.82 14.60 6.62
CA PHE A 269 5.77 15.21 5.81
C PHE A 269 6.16 16.59 5.30
N GLY A 270 6.91 17.37 6.07
CA GLY A 270 7.49 18.64 5.61
C GLY A 270 8.41 18.52 4.40
N HIS A 271 8.84 17.29 4.05
CA HIS A 271 9.67 16.99 2.88
C HIS A 271 9.01 15.98 1.93
N ALA A 272 7.73 15.72 2.14
CA ALA A 272 6.98 14.68 1.43
C ALA A 272 6.98 14.89 -0.08
N SER A 273 6.80 16.14 -0.54
CA SER A 273 6.81 16.48 -1.98
C SER A 273 8.09 16.03 -2.68
N LYS A 274 9.27 16.19 -2.06
CA LYS A 274 10.53 15.73 -2.62
C LYS A 274 10.59 14.20 -2.75
N ILE A 275 10.01 13.49 -1.79
CA ILE A 275 9.95 12.02 -1.80
C ILE A 275 8.96 11.55 -2.87
N PHE A 276 7.80 12.18 -2.96
CA PHE A 276 6.75 11.84 -3.92
C PHE A 276 7.19 12.13 -5.36
N ASN A 277 7.77 13.32 -5.61
CA ASN A 277 8.28 13.68 -6.93
C ASN A 277 9.36 12.72 -7.42
N LYS A 278 10.33 12.33 -6.54
CA LYS A 278 11.33 11.32 -6.93
C LYS A 278 10.70 9.98 -7.31
N ARG A 279 9.67 9.52 -6.58
CA ARG A 279 8.96 8.29 -6.91
C ARG A 279 8.20 8.41 -8.23
N TYR A 280 7.56 9.55 -8.46
CA TYR A 280 6.90 9.86 -9.71
C TYR A 280 7.90 9.86 -10.88
N ASP A 281 9.01 10.59 -10.76
CA ASP A 281 10.03 10.70 -11.80
C ASP A 281 10.62 9.34 -12.15
N HIS A 282 10.93 8.51 -11.15
CA HIS A 282 11.42 7.15 -11.34
C HIS A 282 10.37 6.25 -12.02
N GLY A 283 9.12 6.34 -11.60
CA GLY A 283 8.04 5.57 -12.20
C GLY A 283 7.73 6.03 -13.63
N ALA A 284 7.71 7.33 -13.90
CA ALA A 284 7.51 7.89 -15.22
C ALA A 284 8.65 7.48 -16.18
N PHE A 285 9.90 7.54 -15.71
CA PHE A 285 11.05 7.04 -16.48
C PHE A 285 10.87 5.56 -16.87
N LEU A 286 10.55 4.70 -15.90
CA LEU A 286 10.33 3.28 -16.18
C LEU A 286 9.17 3.06 -17.16
N PHE A 287 8.08 3.81 -16.97
CA PHE A 287 6.91 3.72 -17.84
C PHE A 287 7.28 4.09 -19.29
N ASP A 288 7.96 5.21 -19.50
CA ASP A 288 8.38 5.67 -20.82
C ASP A 288 9.35 4.71 -21.50
N MET A 289 10.29 4.15 -20.75
CA MET A 289 11.30 3.25 -21.28
C MET A 289 10.76 1.86 -21.63
N LEU A 290 9.66 1.43 -20.99
CA LEU A 290 9.11 0.07 -21.11
C LEU A 290 7.77 0.03 -21.87
N LYS A 291 7.09 1.16 -22.08
CA LYS A 291 5.82 1.20 -22.81
C LYS A 291 5.98 0.67 -24.25
N GLY A 292 5.00 -0.11 -24.69
CA GLY A 292 4.96 -0.68 -26.04
C GLY A 292 5.85 -1.91 -26.26
N LEU A 293 6.62 -2.36 -25.27
CA LEU A 293 7.38 -3.58 -25.37
C LEU A 293 6.45 -4.81 -25.39
N LYS A 294 6.64 -5.70 -26.37
CA LYS A 294 5.92 -6.99 -26.40
C LYS A 294 6.42 -7.90 -25.26
N GLY A 295 5.53 -8.69 -24.67
CA GLY A 295 5.87 -9.64 -23.61
C GLY A 295 5.68 -9.11 -22.18
N ILE A 296 5.36 -7.82 -22.03
CA ILE A 296 5.00 -7.21 -20.75
C ILE A 296 3.72 -6.37 -20.89
N LEU A 297 3.03 -6.22 -19.78
CA LEU A 297 1.92 -5.28 -19.63
C LEU A 297 2.28 -4.28 -18.54
N LEU A 298 2.06 -3.00 -18.83
CA LEU A 298 2.10 -1.91 -17.88
C LEU A 298 0.67 -1.45 -17.57
N PRO A 299 0.42 -0.91 -16.37
CA PRO A 299 -0.92 -0.45 -16.02
C PRO A 299 -1.37 0.73 -16.90
N LYS A 300 -2.61 0.70 -17.36
CA LYS A 300 -3.23 1.89 -17.94
C LYS A 300 -3.48 2.89 -16.82
N LEU A 301 -2.80 4.03 -16.89
CA LEU A 301 -2.96 5.10 -15.91
C LEU A 301 -4.33 5.78 -16.11
N LEU A 302 -4.93 6.18 -14.98
CA LEU A 302 -6.18 6.94 -14.99
C LEU A 302 -5.91 8.35 -15.56
N PRO A 303 -6.73 8.88 -16.48
CA PRO A 303 -6.61 10.27 -16.94
C PRO A 303 -6.70 11.26 -15.78
N HIS A 304 -6.02 12.39 -15.92
CA HIS A 304 -5.98 13.45 -14.88
C HIS A 304 -5.53 12.99 -13.50
N SER A 305 -4.75 11.91 -13.45
CA SER A 305 -4.16 11.41 -12.21
C SER A 305 -2.64 11.48 -12.20
N VAL A 306 -2.07 11.58 -11.01
CA VAL A 306 -0.63 11.47 -10.78
C VAL A 306 -0.38 10.24 -9.91
N SER A 307 0.33 9.26 -10.45
CA SER A 307 0.71 8.04 -9.73
C SER A 307 2.01 8.27 -8.96
N VAL A 308 2.03 7.95 -7.68
CA VAL A 308 3.25 8.11 -6.86
C VAL A 308 4.20 6.90 -6.96
N PHE A 309 3.76 5.83 -7.59
CA PHE A 309 4.50 4.58 -7.75
C PHE A 309 5.23 4.15 -6.46
N ASN A 310 4.47 3.69 -5.48
CA ASN A 310 5.08 3.11 -4.27
C ASN A 310 6.13 2.04 -4.63
N GLN A 311 5.83 1.24 -5.63
CA GLN A 311 6.73 0.41 -6.44
C GLN A 311 6.19 0.40 -7.87
N PHE A 312 7.04 0.22 -8.87
CA PHE A 312 6.64 0.18 -10.26
C PHE A 312 6.27 -1.25 -10.68
N PRO A 313 5.00 -1.52 -11.03
CA PRO A 313 4.55 -2.86 -11.38
C PRO A 313 4.75 -3.16 -12.86
N ILE A 314 5.29 -4.34 -13.15
CA ILE A 314 5.41 -4.92 -14.50
C ILE A 314 4.77 -6.30 -14.47
N LEU A 315 3.80 -6.54 -15.34
CA LEU A 315 3.19 -7.84 -15.52
C LEU A 315 3.79 -8.52 -16.75
N PHE A 316 4.39 -9.68 -16.56
CA PHE A 316 5.00 -10.46 -17.64
C PHE A 316 4.00 -11.45 -18.25
N GLY A 317 4.11 -11.69 -19.55
CA GLY A 317 3.29 -12.68 -20.25
C GLY A 317 3.61 -14.13 -19.81
N ASN A 318 4.83 -14.36 -19.29
CA ASN A 318 5.29 -15.68 -18.88
C ASN A 318 5.94 -15.64 -17.49
N GLU A 319 5.61 -16.64 -16.67
CA GLU A 319 6.07 -16.75 -15.29
C GLU A 319 7.57 -17.11 -15.20
N GLU A 320 8.04 -18.06 -15.99
CA GLU A 320 9.45 -18.49 -15.96
C GLU A 320 10.38 -17.36 -16.39
N PHE A 321 9.98 -16.63 -17.43
CA PHE A 321 10.73 -15.46 -17.91
C PHE A 321 10.82 -14.37 -16.82
N LYS A 322 9.72 -14.08 -16.12
CA LYS A 322 9.71 -13.18 -14.97
C LYS A 322 10.68 -13.65 -13.88
N GLU A 323 10.73 -14.95 -13.58
CA GLU A 323 11.65 -15.51 -12.57
C GLU A 323 13.13 -15.33 -12.98
N ILE A 324 13.44 -15.52 -14.26
CA ILE A 324 14.81 -15.29 -14.80
C ILE A 324 15.19 -13.82 -14.62
N LEU A 325 14.31 -12.89 -15.00
CA LEU A 325 14.58 -11.46 -14.87
C LEU A 325 14.65 -11.02 -13.40
N TYR A 326 13.78 -11.54 -12.54
CA TYR A 326 13.85 -11.33 -11.09
C TYR A 326 15.24 -11.69 -10.54
N LYS A 327 15.80 -12.84 -10.88
CA LYS A 327 17.15 -13.25 -10.47
C LYS A 327 18.21 -12.31 -11.02
N LYS A 328 18.20 -12.03 -12.34
CA LYS A 328 19.18 -11.15 -12.99
C LYS A 328 19.18 -9.73 -12.41
N ILE A 329 18.00 -9.15 -12.14
CA ILE A 329 17.89 -7.82 -11.51
C ILE A 329 18.48 -7.86 -10.10
N ASN A 330 18.13 -8.85 -9.28
CA ASN A 330 18.67 -8.95 -7.92
C ASN A 330 20.18 -9.19 -7.87
N GLU A 331 20.77 -9.89 -8.85
CA GLU A 331 22.21 -10.03 -9.02
C GLU A 331 22.94 -8.70 -9.27
N THR A 332 22.23 -7.68 -9.78
CA THR A 332 22.80 -6.31 -9.88
C THR A 332 22.98 -5.63 -8.53
N GLY A 333 22.41 -6.19 -7.46
CA GLY A 333 22.37 -5.58 -6.13
C GLY A 333 21.18 -4.65 -5.92
N ILE A 334 20.30 -4.52 -6.90
CA ILE A 334 19.03 -3.79 -6.80
C ILE A 334 17.93 -4.81 -6.51
N GLU A 335 17.30 -4.70 -5.36
CA GLU A 335 16.30 -5.68 -4.96
C GLU A 335 14.93 -5.36 -5.55
N SER A 336 14.46 -6.23 -6.45
CA SER A 336 13.08 -6.29 -6.92
C SER A 336 12.24 -7.21 -6.01
N THR A 337 10.92 -7.18 -6.13
CA THR A 337 10.03 -8.02 -5.32
C THR A 337 8.81 -8.51 -6.10
N LYS A 338 8.25 -9.63 -5.68
CA LYS A 338 7.03 -10.23 -6.24
C LYS A 338 5.78 -9.92 -5.40
N LEU A 339 5.95 -9.24 -4.27
CA LEU A 339 4.98 -8.83 -3.25
C LEU A 339 4.19 -10.03 -2.69
N TYR A 340 2.97 -10.29 -3.17
CA TYR A 340 2.12 -11.39 -2.71
C TYR A 340 2.13 -12.50 -3.75
N PRO A 341 2.68 -13.68 -3.43
CA PRO A 341 2.81 -14.78 -4.40
C PRO A 341 1.46 -15.40 -4.78
N ASP A 342 0.49 -15.32 -3.88
CA ASP A 342 -0.86 -15.85 -4.07
C ASP A 342 -1.92 -14.79 -3.82
N PRO A 343 -3.06 -14.83 -4.55
CA PRO A 343 -4.21 -13.99 -4.28
C PRO A 343 -4.94 -14.42 -3.01
N ILE A 344 -5.75 -13.53 -2.43
CA ILE A 344 -6.38 -13.71 -1.10
C ILE A 344 -7.14 -15.02 -0.96
N HIS A 345 -7.89 -15.44 -1.98
CA HIS A 345 -8.71 -16.67 -1.93
C HIS A 345 -7.88 -17.96 -1.85
N ARG A 346 -6.60 -17.91 -2.23
CA ARG A 346 -5.66 -19.04 -2.06
C ARG A 346 -4.89 -18.98 -0.75
N VAL A 347 -4.86 -17.80 -0.12
CA VAL A 347 -4.21 -17.57 1.18
C VAL A 347 -5.14 -17.85 2.36
N TYR A 348 -6.43 -17.51 2.20
CA TYR A 348 -7.45 -17.70 3.22
C TYR A 348 -8.58 -18.60 2.70
N ASN A 349 -9.00 -19.55 3.51
CA ASN A 349 -10.26 -20.26 3.22
C ASN A 349 -11.44 -19.31 3.47
N LEU A 350 -12.05 -18.85 2.40
CA LEU A 350 -13.22 -17.96 2.39
C LEU A 350 -14.45 -18.62 1.77
N GLY A 351 -14.40 -19.95 1.53
CA GLY A 351 -15.52 -20.72 0.97
C GLY A 351 -15.64 -20.68 -0.55
N TYR A 352 -14.60 -20.20 -1.26
CA TYR A 352 -14.55 -20.24 -2.72
C TYR A 352 -14.12 -21.61 -3.23
N ASP A 353 -14.73 -22.04 -4.37
CA ASP A 353 -14.33 -23.23 -5.10
C ASP A 353 -13.00 -22.94 -5.86
N LEU A 354 -11.91 -23.49 -5.37
CA LEU A 354 -10.57 -23.24 -5.93
C LEU A 354 -10.32 -23.99 -7.23
N ASP A 355 -11.08 -25.04 -7.52
CA ASP A 355 -10.92 -25.81 -8.75
C ASP A 355 -11.42 -25.04 -9.98
N LYS A 356 -12.40 -24.15 -9.78
CA LYS A 356 -12.95 -23.29 -10.83
C LYS A 356 -12.25 -21.93 -10.96
N ASP A 357 -11.26 -21.65 -10.11
CA ASP A 357 -10.56 -20.36 -10.00
C ASP A 357 -11.49 -19.13 -10.18
N PRO A 358 -12.20 -18.72 -9.12
CA PRO A 358 -13.21 -17.66 -9.21
C PRO A 358 -12.64 -16.27 -9.52
N PHE A 359 -11.32 -16.09 -9.42
CA PHE A 359 -10.61 -14.83 -9.65
C PHE A 359 -9.39 -15.04 -10.55
N PRO A 360 -9.61 -15.43 -11.84
CA PRO A 360 -8.53 -15.83 -12.74
C PRO A 360 -7.53 -14.71 -13.02
N ASN A 361 -7.97 -13.44 -13.07
CA ASN A 361 -7.05 -12.31 -13.26
C ASN A 361 -6.14 -12.13 -12.05
N ALA A 362 -6.66 -12.25 -10.83
CA ALA A 362 -5.85 -12.15 -9.61
C ALA A 362 -4.82 -13.28 -9.52
N THR A 363 -5.19 -14.50 -9.92
CA THR A 363 -4.28 -15.66 -9.99
C THR A 363 -3.22 -15.47 -11.06
N TYR A 364 -3.61 -15.06 -12.27
CA TYR A 364 -2.66 -14.77 -13.35
C TYR A 364 -1.67 -13.69 -12.94
N PHE A 365 -2.18 -12.62 -12.33
CA PHE A 365 -1.41 -11.46 -11.90
C PHE A 365 -0.38 -11.78 -10.82
N SER A 366 -0.78 -12.51 -9.78
CA SER A 366 0.10 -12.85 -8.65
C SER A 366 1.36 -13.60 -9.08
N ARG A 367 1.23 -14.51 -10.03
CA ARG A 367 2.34 -15.33 -10.54
C ARG A 367 3.30 -14.58 -11.43
N ARG A 368 2.83 -13.55 -12.16
CA ARG A 368 3.55 -12.87 -13.24
C ARG A 368 4.01 -11.46 -12.90
N LEU A 369 3.62 -10.93 -11.75
CA LEU A 369 3.99 -9.60 -11.28
C LEU A 369 5.46 -9.54 -10.83
N LEU A 370 6.13 -8.49 -11.27
CA LEU A 370 7.43 -8.04 -10.76
C LEU A 370 7.36 -6.56 -10.41
N LEU A 371 7.88 -6.20 -9.25
CA LEU A 371 7.89 -4.83 -8.76
C LEU A 371 9.31 -4.29 -8.72
N ILE A 372 9.50 -3.13 -9.32
CA ILE A 372 10.76 -2.39 -9.34
C ILE A 372 10.71 -1.28 -8.29
N PRO A 373 11.78 -1.10 -7.48
CA PRO A 373 11.84 -0.02 -6.51
C PRO A 373 11.91 1.36 -7.18
N THR A 374 11.17 2.32 -6.62
CA THR A 374 11.10 3.72 -7.09
C THR A 374 11.46 4.72 -6.01
N HIS A 375 11.82 4.25 -4.81
CA HIS A 375 12.10 5.09 -3.65
C HIS A 375 13.35 5.99 -3.84
N PRO A 376 13.54 7.05 -3.03
CA PRO A 376 14.60 8.04 -3.22
C PRO A 376 16.06 7.55 -3.15
N PHE A 377 16.31 6.30 -2.73
CA PHE A 377 17.65 5.68 -2.83
C PHE A 377 17.95 5.07 -4.21
N MET A 378 16.95 5.04 -5.11
CA MET A 378 17.16 4.79 -6.54
C MET A 378 17.64 6.06 -7.23
N ASP A 379 18.31 5.87 -8.36
CA ASP A 379 18.69 6.90 -9.32
C ASP A 379 18.45 6.38 -10.76
N ILE A 380 18.54 7.27 -11.73
CA ILE A 380 18.27 6.95 -13.14
C ILE A 380 19.29 5.92 -13.69
N GLU A 381 20.52 5.93 -13.20
CA GLU A 381 21.55 4.95 -13.61
C GLU A 381 21.14 3.54 -13.23
N LYS A 382 20.73 3.32 -11.97
CA LYS A 382 20.22 2.01 -11.50
C LYS A 382 18.97 1.58 -12.24
N LEU A 383 18.04 2.51 -12.52
CA LEU A 383 16.83 2.21 -13.29
C LEU A 383 17.17 1.84 -14.74
N SER A 384 18.15 2.50 -15.35
CA SER A 384 18.65 2.20 -16.71
C SER A 384 19.25 0.78 -16.81
N ILE A 385 19.96 0.34 -15.78
CA ILE A 385 20.44 -1.06 -15.69
C ILE A 385 19.28 -2.03 -15.73
N ILE A 386 18.23 -1.79 -14.95
CA ILE A 386 17.02 -2.64 -14.93
C ILE A 386 16.33 -2.66 -16.29
N VAL A 387 16.12 -1.48 -16.88
CA VAL A 387 15.51 -1.34 -18.21
C VAL A 387 16.30 -2.14 -19.25
N LYS A 388 17.64 -2.03 -19.24
CA LYS A 388 18.51 -2.79 -20.14
C LYS A 388 18.32 -4.30 -19.96
N ILE A 389 18.35 -4.80 -18.73
CA ILE A 389 18.14 -6.24 -18.44
C ILE A 389 16.79 -6.72 -18.98
N ILE A 390 15.73 -5.93 -18.81
CA ILE A 390 14.39 -6.28 -19.30
C ILE A 390 14.37 -6.30 -20.82
N LYS A 391 14.89 -5.25 -21.49
CA LYS A 391 14.93 -5.14 -22.96
C LYS A 391 15.77 -6.26 -23.58
N ASP A 392 16.98 -6.49 -23.09
CA ASP A 392 17.88 -7.54 -23.58
C ASP A 392 17.24 -8.91 -23.42
N GLY A 393 16.56 -9.16 -22.28
CA GLY A 393 15.83 -10.39 -22.06
C GLY A 393 14.68 -10.60 -23.05
N LEU A 394 13.91 -9.55 -23.35
CA LEU A 394 12.80 -9.61 -24.31
C LEU A 394 13.30 -9.78 -25.77
N LEU A 395 14.45 -9.18 -26.12
CA LEU A 395 15.05 -9.26 -27.46
C LEU A 395 15.76 -10.57 -27.72
N SER A 396 16.40 -11.16 -26.72
CA SER A 396 17.19 -12.41 -26.84
C SER A 396 16.34 -13.63 -27.18
N GLY A 397 15.02 -13.43 -27.40
CA GLY A 397 14.15 -14.51 -27.86
C GLY A 397 14.24 -15.74 -26.96
N MET A 398 14.36 -15.56 -25.64
CA MET A 398 13.97 -16.63 -24.71
C MET A 398 12.49 -16.86 -25.00
N HIS A 399 12.26 -17.61 -26.11
CA HIS A 399 10.97 -17.93 -26.69
C HIS A 399 10.18 -18.71 -25.67
N VAL A 400 9.51 -17.97 -24.86
CA VAL A 400 8.48 -18.51 -24.01
C VAL A 400 7.22 -18.41 -24.85
N ARG A 401 6.69 -19.56 -25.24
CA ARG A 401 5.38 -19.67 -25.88
C ARG A 401 4.39 -18.88 -25.03
N TYR A 402 3.71 -17.94 -25.66
CA TYR A 402 2.56 -17.28 -25.07
C TYR A 402 1.50 -18.37 -24.89
N ASP A 403 1.14 -18.68 -23.68
CA ASP A 403 -0.09 -19.41 -23.39
C ASP A 403 -1.23 -18.43 -23.68
N THR A 404 -1.81 -18.59 -24.89
CA THR A 404 -2.99 -17.85 -25.39
C THR A 404 -4.22 -18.28 -24.64
#